data_5bced26362c9b9a13938d3c039f33fd7
#
_entry.id   5bced26362c9b9a13938d3c039f33fd7
#
_cell.length_a   1.000
_cell.length_b   1.000
_cell.length_c   1.000
_cell.angle_alpha   90.00
_cell.angle_beta   90.00
_cell.angle_gamma   90.00
#
_symmetry.space_group_name_H-M   'P 1'
#
loop_
_entity.id
_entity.type
_entity.pdbx_description
1 polymer ?
#
loop_
_entity_poly.entity_id
_entity_poly.type
_entity_poly.pdbx_seq_one_letter_code
_entity_poly.pdbx_strand_id
1 'polypeptide(L)'
;MSGSGLMNILVCGLGLIGASLAKTLKKNTKHHIMGWNRTDSVSKRALSDGVIDEIGQLEDLMPKADVTIVNFYPEAIAPFIKEHKALFKKNSIVTDSCGIKTKICRELEKEDFDFYFVGAHPMAGREVSGYD
;
A
#
# COMPACT_ATOMS: atom_id res chain seq x y z
N MET A 1 13.75 -6.39 9.14
CA MET A 1 13.48 -7.39 8.11
C MET A 1 14.09 -8.72 8.49
N SER A 2 13.40 -9.79 8.23
CA SER A 2 13.92 -11.11 8.55
C SER A 2 15.02 -11.50 7.56
N GLY A 3 15.88 -12.45 7.96
CA GLY A 3 16.94 -12.92 7.09
C GLY A 3 16.46 -13.65 5.85
N SER A 4 15.18 -14.05 5.81
CA SER A 4 14.57 -14.72 4.67
C SER A 4 14.12 -13.75 3.58
N GLY A 5 14.13 -12.44 3.86
CA GLY A 5 13.63 -11.44 2.94
C GLY A 5 12.12 -11.30 2.92
N LEU A 6 11.40 -12.00 3.81
CA LEU A 6 9.96 -11.88 3.89
C LEU A 6 9.57 -10.56 4.55
N MET A 7 8.50 -9.97 4.05
CA MET A 7 8.04 -8.66 4.52
C MET A 7 6.57 -8.71 4.90
N ASN A 8 6.18 -7.74 5.72
CA ASN A 8 4.78 -7.47 6.00
C ASN A 8 4.34 -6.38 5.03
N ILE A 9 3.36 -6.68 4.21
CA ILE A 9 2.84 -5.75 3.20
C ILE A 9 1.40 -5.39 3.55
N LEU A 10 1.14 -4.10 3.73
CA LEU A 10 -0.21 -3.62 4.02
C LEU A 10 -0.81 -3.03 2.74
N VAL A 11 -1.97 -3.53 2.35
CA VAL A 11 -2.72 -3.00 1.22
C VAL A 11 -3.91 -2.23 1.79
N CYS A 12 -3.87 -0.91 1.64
CA CYS A 12 -4.94 -0.02 2.10
C CYS A 12 -5.88 0.26 0.94
N GLY A 13 -7.15 -0.07 1.11
CA GLY A 13 -8.13 0.02 0.04
C GLY A 13 -8.22 -1.30 -0.71
N LEU A 14 -9.27 -2.07 -0.42
CA LEU A 14 -9.45 -3.40 -0.98
C LEU A 14 -10.59 -3.44 -2.01
N GLY A 15 -10.69 -2.36 -2.79
CA GLY A 15 -11.57 -2.36 -3.95
C GLY A 15 -10.99 -3.25 -5.03
N LEU A 16 -11.50 -3.13 -6.25
CA LEU A 16 -11.12 -4.03 -7.34
C LEU A 16 -9.60 -4.11 -7.55
N ILE A 17 -8.94 -2.97 -7.63
CA ILE A 17 -7.49 -2.93 -7.88
C ILE A 17 -6.71 -3.45 -6.67
N GLY A 18 -7.09 -3.01 -5.47
CA GLY A 18 -6.40 -3.42 -4.25
C GLY A 18 -6.53 -4.91 -3.98
N ALA A 19 -7.72 -5.45 -4.17
CA ALA A 19 -7.95 -6.88 -4.00
C ALA A 19 -7.18 -7.71 -5.02
N SER A 20 -7.13 -7.24 -6.27
CA SER A 20 -6.38 -7.90 -7.34
C SER A 20 -4.89 -7.91 -7.03
N LEU A 21 -4.36 -6.79 -6.55
CA LEU A 21 -2.96 -6.67 -6.16
C LEU A 21 -2.63 -7.61 -5.00
N ALA A 22 -3.47 -7.61 -3.97
CA ALA A 22 -3.27 -8.49 -2.82
C ALA A 22 -3.28 -9.96 -3.22
N LYS A 23 -4.21 -10.33 -4.09
CA LYS A 23 -4.30 -11.69 -4.60
C LYS A 23 -3.03 -12.09 -5.37
N THR A 24 -2.51 -11.18 -6.20
CA THR A 24 -1.29 -11.42 -6.97
C THR A 24 -0.09 -11.59 -6.04
N LEU A 25 0.03 -10.73 -5.03
CA LEU A 25 1.13 -10.82 -4.07
C LEU A 25 1.07 -12.14 -3.30
N LYS A 26 -0.12 -12.54 -2.88
CA LYS A 26 -0.29 -13.77 -2.13
C LYS A 26 0.03 -14.99 -2.97
N LYS A 27 -0.33 -14.96 -4.25
CA LYS A 27 -0.08 -16.07 -5.17
C LYS A 27 1.39 -16.21 -5.53
N ASN A 28 2.08 -15.08 -5.72
CA ASN A 28 3.43 -15.08 -6.27
C ASN A 28 4.54 -14.87 -5.24
N THR A 29 4.20 -14.60 -3.99
CA THR A 29 5.19 -14.39 -2.94
C THR A 29 4.77 -15.11 -1.67
N LYS A 30 5.70 -15.18 -0.71
CA LYS A 30 5.42 -15.71 0.61
C LYS A 30 5.33 -14.60 1.66
N HIS A 31 5.26 -13.35 1.22
CA HIS A 31 5.13 -12.22 2.15
C HIS A 31 3.81 -12.30 2.91
N HIS A 32 3.80 -11.72 4.10
CA HIS A 32 2.60 -11.62 4.91
C HIS A 32 1.78 -10.43 4.43
N ILE A 33 0.57 -10.68 3.93
CA ILE A 33 -0.26 -9.66 3.32
C ILE A 33 -1.34 -9.23 4.31
N MET A 34 -1.27 -7.97 4.72
CA MET A 34 -2.28 -7.37 5.59
C MET A 34 -3.18 -6.48 4.73
N GLY A 35 -4.43 -6.37 5.12
CA GLY A 35 -5.38 -5.54 4.37
C GLY A 35 -6.18 -4.64 5.27
N TRP A 36 -6.47 -3.45 4.78
CA TRP A 36 -7.35 -2.51 5.46
C TRP A 36 -8.26 -1.86 4.44
N ASN A 37 -9.52 -1.71 4.81
CA ASN A 37 -10.49 -1.01 3.97
C ASN A 37 -11.36 -0.14 4.86
N ARG A 38 -11.78 1.00 4.34
CA ARG A 38 -12.65 1.90 5.08
C ARG A 38 -13.95 1.20 5.47
N THR A 39 -14.49 0.37 4.58
CA THR A 39 -15.65 -0.46 4.87
C THR A 39 -15.18 -1.79 5.44
N ASP A 40 -15.45 -2.01 6.71
CA ASP A 40 -14.97 -3.17 7.45
C ASP A 40 -15.41 -4.51 6.86
N SER A 41 -16.62 -4.58 6.32
CA SER A 41 -17.12 -5.82 5.72
C SER A 41 -16.28 -6.25 4.52
N VAL A 42 -15.68 -5.30 3.80
CA VAL A 42 -14.85 -5.62 2.64
C VAL A 42 -13.56 -6.29 3.10
N SER A 43 -12.92 -5.78 4.14
CA SER A 43 -11.68 -6.38 4.64
C SER A 43 -11.94 -7.76 5.23
N LYS A 44 -13.05 -7.93 5.95
CA LYS A 44 -13.42 -9.23 6.50
C LYS A 44 -13.67 -10.26 5.40
N ARG A 45 -14.30 -9.84 4.30
CA ARG A 45 -14.54 -10.72 3.17
C ARG A 45 -13.25 -11.12 2.48
N ALA A 46 -12.33 -10.17 2.31
CA ALA A 46 -11.04 -10.46 1.71
C ALA A 46 -10.25 -11.47 2.53
N LEU A 47 -10.31 -11.35 3.85
CA LEU A 47 -9.67 -12.32 4.74
C LEU A 47 -10.32 -13.70 4.61
N SER A 48 -11.64 -13.75 4.60
CA SER A 48 -12.39 -14.98 4.47
C SER A 48 -12.12 -15.68 3.13
N ASP A 49 -11.95 -14.90 2.07
CA ASP A 49 -11.68 -15.44 0.73
C ASP A 49 -10.21 -15.83 0.53
N GLY A 50 -9.36 -15.63 1.53
CA GLY A 50 -7.96 -15.97 1.44
C GLY A 50 -7.12 -15.00 0.60
N VAL A 51 -7.65 -13.83 0.31
CA VAL A 51 -6.96 -12.81 -0.48
C VAL A 51 -5.86 -12.13 0.34
N ILE A 52 -6.08 -12.04 1.66
CA ILE A 52 -5.11 -11.44 2.59
C ILE A 52 -4.97 -12.34 3.81
N ASP A 53 -3.90 -12.14 4.57
CA ASP A 53 -3.58 -12.96 5.74
C ASP A 53 -4.03 -12.37 7.06
N GLU A 54 -4.18 -11.05 7.11
CA GLU A 54 -4.50 -10.36 8.37
C GLU A 54 -5.27 -9.08 8.11
N ILE A 55 -6.20 -8.76 9.01
CA ILE A 55 -6.89 -7.47 9.03
C ILE A 55 -6.77 -6.88 10.43
N GLY A 56 -7.07 -5.59 10.57
CA GLY A 56 -7.01 -4.91 11.86
C GLY A 56 -7.19 -3.42 11.71
N GLN A 57 -6.91 -2.69 12.78
CA GLN A 57 -6.92 -1.24 12.76
C GLN A 57 -5.62 -0.71 12.19
N LEU A 58 -5.65 0.47 11.57
CA LEU A 58 -4.45 1.07 11.02
C LEU A 58 -3.36 1.26 12.07
N GLU A 59 -3.76 1.60 13.31
CA GLU A 59 -2.85 1.79 14.41
C GLU A 59 -2.04 0.53 14.74
N ASP A 60 -2.59 -0.64 14.42
CA ASP A 60 -1.93 -1.91 14.66
C ASP A 60 -1.16 -2.41 13.44
N LEU A 61 -1.67 -2.13 12.24
CA LEU A 61 -1.10 -2.66 11.00
C LEU A 61 0.05 -1.82 10.45
N MET A 62 -0.12 -0.50 10.46
CA MET A 62 0.90 0.39 9.87
C MET A 62 2.27 0.26 10.53
N PRO A 63 2.37 0.21 11.87
CA PRO A 63 3.70 0.11 12.50
C PRO A 63 4.48 -1.16 12.18
N LYS A 64 3.81 -2.22 11.72
CA LYS A 64 4.52 -3.45 11.36
C LYS A 64 4.67 -3.65 9.85
N ALA A 65 4.13 -2.75 9.05
CA ALA A 65 4.19 -2.88 7.60
C ALA A 65 5.54 -2.39 7.07
N ASP A 66 6.26 -3.27 6.41
CA ASP A 66 7.51 -2.89 5.73
C ASP A 66 7.21 -2.13 4.46
N VAL A 67 6.08 -2.44 3.82
CA VAL A 67 5.59 -1.75 2.64
C VAL A 67 4.10 -1.50 2.83
N THR A 68 3.69 -0.25 2.60
CA THR A 68 2.26 0.11 2.62
C THR A 68 1.87 0.60 1.23
N ILE A 69 0.86 -0.04 0.65
CA ILE A 69 0.37 0.30 -0.68
C ILE A 69 -1.01 0.94 -0.54
N VAL A 70 -1.13 2.17 -1.01
CA VAL A 70 -2.36 2.96 -0.86
C VAL A 70 -3.12 2.95 -2.19
N ASN A 71 -4.35 2.42 -2.18
CA ASN A 71 -5.19 2.29 -3.37
C ASN A 71 -6.42 3.18 -3.26
N PHE A 72 -6.21 4.48 -3.24
CA PHE A 72 -7.29 5.46 -3.15
C PHE A 72 -7.30 6.34 -4.39
N TYR A 73 -8.36 7.13 -4.55
CA TYR A 73 -8.37 8.16 -5.57
C TYR A 73 -7.21 9.13 -5.30
N PRO A 74 -6.59 9.67 -6.36
CA PRO A 74 -5.40 10.52 -6.18
C PRO A 74 -5.56 11.64 -5.16
N GLU A 75 -6.72 12.27 -5.10
CA GLU A 75 -6.97 13.38 -4.19
C GLU A 75 -7.02 12.94 -2.71
N ALA A 76 -7.17 11.66 -2.45
CA ALA A 76 -7.24 11.14 -1.09
C ALA A 76 -5.88 10.64 -0.58
N ILE A 77 -4.91 10.44 -1.46
CA ILE A 77 -3.64 9.82 -1.11
C ILE A 77 -2.80 10.70 -0.19
N ALA A 78 -2.51 11.93 -0.60
CA ALA A 78 -1.66 12.81 0.18
C ALA A 78 -2.26 13.12 1.56
N PRO A 79 -3.56 13.46 1.67
CA PRO A 79 -4.15 13.68 2.99
C PRO A 79 -4.07 12.45 3.89
N PHE A 80 -4.31 11.26 3.33
CA PHE A 80 -4.25 10.01 4.09
C PHE A 80 -2.84 9.78 4.66
N ILE A 81 -1.82 9.96 3.82
CA ILE A 81 -0.44 9.76 4.25
C ILE A 81 -0.04 10.76 5.31
N LYS A 82 -0.40 12.03 5.13
CA LYS A 82 -0.08 13.07 6.11
C LYS A 82 -0.78 12.84 7.44
N GLU A 83 -2.04 12.43 7.39
CA GLU A 83 -2.82 12.18 8.59
C GLU A 83 -2.24 11.03 9.42
N HIS A 84 -1.67 10.04 8.76
CA HIS A 84 -1.17 8.84 9.41
C HIS A 84 0.36 8.76 9.49
N LYS A 85 1.04 9.85 9.23
CA LYS A 85 2.51 9.83 9.11
C LYS A 85 3.23 9.27 10.33
N ALA A 86 2.67 9.43 11.52
CA ALA A 86 3.28 8.95 12.75
C ALA A 86 3.11 7.43 12.95
N LEU A 87 2.23 6.80 12.18
CA LEU A 87 1.94 5.37 12.30
C LEU A 87 2.82 4.51 11.41
N PHE A 88 3.34 5.07 10.33
CA PHE A 88 4.16 4.28 9.41
C PHE A 88 5.46 3.85 10.08
N LYS A 89 5.85 2.61 9.84
CA LYS A 89 7.08 2.06 10.38
C LYS A 89 8.27 2.88 9.87
N LYS A 90 9.19 3.21 10.76
CA LYS A 90 10.38 3.98 10.41
C LYS A 90 11.17 3.24 9.32
N ASN A 91 11.58 3.99 8.29
CA ASN A 91 12.32 3.47 7.15
C ASN A 91 11.52 2.50 6.27
N SER A 92 10.21 2.43 6.45
CA SER A 92 9.37 1.62 5.57
C SER A 92 9.12 2.33 4.25
N ILE A 93 8.56 1.61 3.29
CA ILE A 93 8.23 2.16 1.97
C ILE A 93 6.71 2.34 1.89
N VAL A 94 6.29 3.53 1.48
CA VAL A 94 4.88 3.82 1.25
C VAL A 94 4.73 4.16 -0.22
N THR A 95 3.82 3.49 -0.90
CA THR A 95 3.61 3.70 -2.34
C THR A 95 2.12 3.66 -2.66
N ASP A 96 1.78 4.01 -3.89
CA ASP A 96 0.42 3.89 -4.39
C ASP A 96 0.40 2.90 -5.56
N SER A 97 -0.79 2.44 -5.93
CA SER A 97 -0.94 1.50 -7.04
C SER A 97 -1.38 2.17 -8.33
N CYS A 98 -1.73 3.45 -8.28
CA CYS A 98 -2.36 4.13 -9.42
C CYS A 98 -1.43 5.01 -10.23
N GLY A 99 -0.18 5.16 -9.82
CA GLY A 99 0.74 6.08 -10.47
C GLY A 99 0.41 7.52 -10.09
N ILE A 100 0.92 7.98 -8.97
CA ILE A 100 0.67 9.34 -8.47
C ILE A 100 1.20 10.36 -9.46
N LYS A 101 0.42 11.41 -9.67
CA LYS A 101 0.83 12.52 -10.53
C LYS A 101 1.92 13.34 -9.83
N THR A 102 2.75 13.97 -10.65
CA THR A 102 3.88 14.78 -10.18
C THR A 102 3.49 15.77 -9.09
N LYS A 103 2.33 16.39 -9.21
CA LYS A 103 1.86 17.38 -8.23
C LYS A 103 1.74 16.77 -6.82
N ILE A 104 1.19 15.57 -6.73
CA ILE A 104 1.02 14.89 -5.45
C ILE A 104 2.38 14.46 -4.89
N CYS A 105 3.26 13.97 -5.74
CA CYS A 105 4.62 13.60 -5.31
C CYS A 105 5.37 14.81 -4.74
N ARG A 106 5.27 15.96 -5.40
CA ARG A 106 5.92 17.18 -4.92
C ARG A 106 5.34 17.64 -3.59
N GLU A 107 4.03 17.49 -3.43
CA GLU A 107 3.38 17.86 -2.18
C GLU A 107 3.90 17.01 -1.02
N LEU A 108 4.06 15.70 -1.25
CA LEU A 108 4.57 14.80 -0.22
C LEU A 108 6.06 14.99 0.04
N GLU A 109 6.83 15.35 -0.96
CA GLU A 109 8.27 15.61 -0.81
C GLU A 109 8.57 16.77 0.12
N LYS A 110 7.62 17.68 0.30
CA LYS A 110 7.79 18.82 1.20
C LYS A 110 7.65 18.43 2.67
N GLU A 111 7.14 17.23 2.95
CA GLU A 111 6.96 16.73 4.31
C GLU A 111 8.21 16.00 4.78
N ASP A 112 8.47 16.11 6.08
CA ASP A 112 9.59 15.41 6.70
C ASP A 112 9.07 14.11 7.31
N PHE A 113 9.17 13.03 6.54
CA PHE A 113 8.68 11.72 6.98
C PHE A 113 9.81 10.82 7.44
N ASP A 114 9.49 9.89 8.36
CA ASP A 114 10.42 8.86 8.80
C ASP A 114 10.39 7.64 7.87
N PHE A 115 9.66 7.69 6.77
CA PHE A 115 9.53 6.61 5.80
C PHE A 115 9.76 7.15 4.40
N TYR A 116 9.91 6.26 3.43
CA TYR A 116 10.16 6.63 2.04
C TYR A 116 8.88 6.54 1.23
N PHE A 117 8.46 7.64 0.63
CA PHE A 117 7.33 7.61 -0.28
C PHE A 117 7.84 7.44 -1.70
N VAL A 118 7.37 6.39 -2.37
CA VAL A 118 7.75 6.08 -3.75
C VAL A 118 6.48 6.01 -4.59
N GLY A 119 6.33 6.95 -5.53
CA GLY A 119 5.18 6.92 -6.43
C GLY A 119 5.34 5.80 -7.44
N ALA A 120 4.28 4.98 -7.61
CA ALA A 120 4.31 3.93 -8.61
C ALA A 120 4.09 4.53 -10.00
N HIS A 121 4.81 4.02 -11.02
CA HIS A 121 4.63 4.44 -12.41
C HIS A 121 3.88 3.34 -13.14
N PRO A 122 2.83 3.73 -13.77
CA PRO A 122 2.12 2.76 -14.59
C PRO A 122 2.98 2.26 -15.71
N MET A 123 3.63 2.09 -16.10
CA MET A 123 4.42 1.68 -17.08
C MET A 123 5.37 1.19 -17.20
N ALA A 124 5.27 1.54 -17.03
CA ALA A 124 5.84 1.22 -17.20
C ALA A 124 5.90 0.86 -17.91
N GLY A 125 5.66 1.40 -18.04
CA GLY A 125 5.74 1.15 -18.73
C GLY A 125 5.45 1.45 -19.39
N ARG A 126 5.39 1.84 -19.27
CA ARG A 126 5.28 2.11 -19.82
C ARG A 126 5.23 2.29 -20.28
N GLU A 127 5.34 2.43 -20.00
CA GLU A 127 5.45 2.38 -20.32
C GLU A 127 5.15 2.18 -20.79
N VAL A 128 5.13 2.35 -20.72
CA VAL A 128 4.97 1.86 -21.26
C VAL A 128 4.49 1.72 -21.67
N SER A 129 4.13 2.07 -21.76
CA SER A 129 3.84 1.71 -22.24
C SER A 129 3.79 1.32 -22.62
N GLY A 130 4.01 1.34 -22.51
CA GLY A 130 4.21 0.73 -22.83
C GLY A 130 4.20 0.24 -23.00
N TYR A 131 4.50 0.06 -22.70
CA TYR A 131 4.86 -0.58 -22.86
C TYR A 131 4.57 -0.81 -23.19
N ASP A 132 4.40 -0.72 -23.26
CA ASP A 132 4.44 -1.06 -23.48
C ASP A 132 4.46 -1.28 -23.51
#